data_cedc579a2f1d48d3b23bef3ebfc0f0de
#
_entry.id   cedc579a2f1d48d3b23bef3ebfc0f0de
#
_cell.length_a   1.000
_cell.length_b   1.000
_cell.length_c   1.000
_cell.angle_alpha   90.00
_cell.angle_beta   90.00
_cell.angle_gamma   90.00
#
_symmetry.space_group_name_H-M   'P 1'
#
loop_
_entity.id
_entity.type
_entity.pdbx_description
1 polymer ?
#
loop_
_entity_poly.entity_id
_entity_poly.type
_entity_poly.pdbx_seq_one_letter_code
_entity_poly.pdbx_strand_id
1 'polypeptide(L)'
;MFHVTQTSKQPKREAWTMERFINERSISLGFSLNASSYGNYTSALNSYLTFCNLHNFPVDPTPDTLSFYVVFLSTHIKPDSVNSYLSGICRQLEPFFPDIRHNRKSILVSRTMTGCMRRFRTPVKRKTPLSHANLLFILDSMVLSLVLKGPVLRTG
;
A
#
# COMPACT_ATOMS: atom_id res chain seq x y z
N MET A 1 19.35 30.38 22.85
CA MET A 1 19.24 31.40 21.79
C MET A 1 20.21 31.00 20.69
N PHE A 2 19.71 30.56 19.55
CA PHE A 2 20.56 30.13 18.44
C PHE A 2 21.00 31.34 17.64
N HIS A 3 22.31 31.61 17.58
CA HIS A 3 22.87 32.65 16.72
C HIS A 3 22.95 32.14 15.28
N VAL A 4 22.14 32.70 14.40
CA VAL A 4 22.25 32.47 12.96
C VAL A 4 23.44 33.31 12.42
N THR A 5 24.58 32.65 12.20
CA THR A 5 25.70 33.27 11.52
C THR A 5 25.41 33.42 10.04
N GLN A 6 25.47 34.63 9.52
CA GLN A 6 25.09 35.04 8.16
C GLN A 6 26.06 34.60 7.05
N THR A 7 26.71 33.48 7.13
CA THR A 7 27.64 32.97 6.11
C THR A 7 27.12 31.78 5.33
N SER A 8 25.79 31.77 5.03
CA SER A 8 25.26 30.80 4.08
C SER A 8 25.64 31.17 2.66
N LYS A 9 26.37 30.30 1.94
CA LYS A 9 26.65 30.41 0.50
C LYS A 9 25.38 30.26 -0.38
N GLN A 10 24.22 30.10 0.24
CA GLN A 10 22.95 29.99 -0.50
C GLN A 10 22.46 31.35 -1.00
N PRO A 11 21.90 31.41 -2.22
CA PRO A 11 21.30 32.62 -2.74
C PRO A 11 20.17 33.11 -1.82
N LYS A 12 20.01 34.45 -1.73
CA LYS A 12 18.89 35.05 -1.02
C LYS A 12 17.58 34.52 -1.61
N ARG A 13 16.71 34.01 -0.77
CA ARG A 13 15.38 33.51 -1.15
C ARG A 13 14.35 34.48 -0.59
N GLU A 14 13.30 34.73 -1.36
CA GLU A 14 12.15 35.51 -0.87
C GLU A 14 11.41 34.72 0.23
N ALA A 15 10.95 35.46 1.25
CA ALA A 15 10.09 34.88 2.28
C ALA A 15 8.71 34.56 1.68
N TRP A 16 8.22 33.38 1.99
CA TRP A 16 6.88 32.99 1.57
C TRP A 16 5.85 33.43 2.61
N THR A 17 4.65 33.74 2.14
CA THR A 17 3.50 33.96 3.02
C THR A 17 3.03 32.63 3.63
N MET A 18 2.37 32.70 4.78
CA MET A 18 1.79 31.51 5.41
C MET A 18 0.80 30.77 4.49
N GLU A 19 0.01 31.54 3.75
CA GLU A 19 -0.95 31.00 2.77
C GLU A 19 -0.23 30.20 1.67
N ARG A 20 0.88 30.71 1.14
CA ARG A 20 1.71 30.00 0.16
C ARG A 20 2.27 28.71 0.75
N PHE A 21 2.77 28.73 2.00
CA PHE A 21 3.26 27.52 2.66
C PHE A 21 2.15 26.45 2.81
N ILE A 22 0.95 26.85 3.20
CA ILE A 22 -0.19 25.95 3.36
C ILE A 22 -0.56 25.34 2.00
N ASN A 23 -0.65 26.14 0.96
CA ASN A 23 -0.99 25.69 -0.39
C ASN A 23 0.07 24.71 -0.96
N GLU A 24 1.33 25.09 -0.94
CA GLU A 24 2.42 24.25 -1.45
C GLU A 24 2.55 22.93 -0.67
N ARG A 25 2.35 22.98 0.64
CA ARG A 25 2.31 21.78 1.46
C ARG A 25 1.14 20.87 1.07
N SER A 26 -0.04 21.43 0.83
CA SER A 26 -1.22 20.67 0.42
C SER A 26 -1.01 19.97 -0.93
N ILE A 27 -0.44 20.70 -1.89
CA ILE A 27 -0.05 20.16 -3.20
C ILE A 27 0.96 19.02 -3.03
N SER A 28 2.02 19.24 -2.25
CA SER A 28 3.07 18.23 -2.01
C SER A 28 2.53 16.97 -1.32
N LEU A 29 1.59 17.12 -0.38
CA LEU A 29 0.90 16.00 0.24
C LEU A 29 0.05 15.22 -0.76
N GLY A 30 -0.61 15.89 -1.71
CA GLY A 30 -1.33 15.25 -2.82
C GLY A 30 -0.41 14.39 -3.69
N PHE A 31 0.80 14.86 -4.00
CA PHE A 31 1.80 14.11 -4.76
C PHE A 31 2.53 13.02 -3.96
N SER A 32 2.35 12.96 -2.65
CA SER A 32 3.00 11.95 -1.80
C SER A 32 2.52 10.51 -2.04
N LEU A 33 1.43 10.34 -2.76
CA LEU A 33 0.83 9.05 -3.09
C LEU A 33 0.82 8.85 -4.61
N ASN A 34 1.30 7.69 -5.04
CA ASN A 34 1.11 7.25 -6.41
C ASN A 34 -0.39 6.93 -6.64
N ALA A 35 -0.91 7.16 -7.85
CA ALA A 35 -2.32 6.93 -8.21
C ALA A 35 -2.80 5.50 -7.87
N SER A 36 -1.96 4.48 -8.07
CA SER A 36 -2.26 3.09 -7.70
C SER A 36 -2.38 2.90 -6.18
N SER A 37 -1.55 3.59 -5.40
CA SER A 37 -1.61 3.53 -3.94
C SER A 37 -2.85 4.23 -3.39
N TYR A 38 -3.26 5.33 -4.02
CA TYR A 38 -4.49 6.06 -3.66
C TYR A 38 -5.72 5.18 -3.81
N GLY A 39 -5.87 4.48 -4.94
CA GLY A 39 -6.99 3.56 -5.17
C GLY A 39 -7.04 2.42 -4.15
N ASN A 40 -5.89 1.84 -3.81
CA ASN A 40 -5.78 0.78 -2.81
C ASN A 40 -6.14 1.28 -1.40
N TYR A 41 -5.74 2.48 -1.04
CA TYR A 41 -6.03 3.06 0.28
C TYR A 41 -7.50 3.46 0.41
N THR A 42 -8.09 3.99 -0.66
CA THR A 42 -9.54 4.30 -0.70
C THR A 42 -10.37 3.02 -0.58
N SER A 43 -9.99 1.95 -1.27
CA SER A 43 -10.63 0.64 -1.15
C SER A 43 -10.53 0.09 0.27
N ALA A 44 -9.36 0.19 0.91
CA ALA A 44 -9.17 -0.23 2.29
C ALA A 44 -10.05 0.56 3.28
N LEU A 45 -10.14 1.87 3.11
CA LEU A 45 -11.00 2.73 3.94
C LEU A 45 -12.47 2.37 3.75
N ASN A 46 -12.94 2.24 2.51
CA ASN A 46 -14.32 1.86 2.23
C ASN A 46 -14.68 0.51 2.86
N SER A 47 -13.77 -0.46 2.81
CA SER A 47 -13.95 -1.76 3.46
C SER A 47 -14.12 -1.63 4.98
N TYR A 48 -13.31 -0.77 5.61
CA TYR A 48 -13.40 -0.53 7.05
C TYR A 48 -14.70 0.18 7.44
N LEU A 49 -15.09 1.22 6.70
CA LEU A 49 -16.33 1.94 6.94
C LEU A 49 -17.55 1.05 6.76
N THR A 50 -17.54 0.19 5.74
CA THR A 50 -18.60 -0.81 5.53
C THR A 50 -18.68 -1.80 6.69
N PHE A 51 -17.53 -2.28 7.19
CA PHE A 51 -17.49 -3.14 8.38
C PHE A 51 -18.08 -2.44 9.62
N CYS A 52 -17.66 -1.20 9.89
CA CYS A 52 -18.18 -0.44 11.02
C CYS A 52 -19.70 -0.25 10.92
N ASN A 53 -20.19 0.12 9.73
CA ASN A 53 -21.62 0.30 9.50
C ASN A 53 -22.42 -1.01 9.66
N LEU A 54 -21.90 -2.11 9.09
CA LEU A 54 -22.55 -3.43 9.16
C LEU A 54 -22.71 -3.94 10.59
N HIS A 55 -21.73 -3.66 11.45
CA HIS A 55 -21.71 -4.14 12.84
C HIS A 55 -22.10 -3.09 13.87
N ASN A 56 -22.54 -1.89 13.45
CA ASN A 56 -22.85 -0.76 14.31
C ASN A 56 -21.69 -0.37 15.25
N PHE A 57 -20.45 -0.48 14.76
CA PHE A 57 -19.28 0.00 15.48
C PHE A 57 -18.99 1.46 15.18
N PRO A 58 -18.46 2.23 16.13
CA PRO A 58 -17.95 3.57 15.85
C PRO A 58 -16.79 3.50 14.85
N VAL A 59 -16.64 4.53 14.03
CA VAL A 59 -15.54 4.62 13.06
C VAL A 59 -14.17 4.78 13.75
N ASP A 60 -14.15 5.14 15.03
CA ASP A 60 -12.92 5.28 15.80
C ASP A 60 -12.08 3.97 15.77
N PRO A 61 -10.85 4.04 15.24
CA PRO A 61 -9.99 2.88 15.10
C PRO A 61 -9.26 2.52 16.39
N THR A 62 -10.01 2.14 17.41
CA THR A 62 -9.45 1.62 18.66
C THR A 62 -8.76 0.27 18.44
N PRO A 63 -7.90 -0.19 19.37
CA PRO A 63 -7.30 -1.52 19.30
C PRO A 63 -8.35 -2.64 19.17
N ASP A 64 -9.48 -2.52 19.87
CA ASP A 64 -10.57 -3.50 19.81
C ASP A 64 -11.21 -3.51 18.43
N THR A 65 -11.65 -2.35 17.92
CA THR A 65 -12.29 -2.24 16.60
C THR A 65 -11.37 -2.74 15.51
N LEU A 66 -10.08 -2.38 15.55
CA LEU A 66 -9.09 -2.86 14.58
C LEU A 66 -8.88 -4.37 14.68
N SER A 67 -8.86 -4.95 15.89
CA SER A 67 -8.70 -6.39 16.07
C SER A 67 -9.91 -7.17 15.53
N PHE A 68 -11.12 -6.71 15.76
CA PHE A 68 -12.35 -7.27 15.19
C PHE A 68 -12.35 -7.20 13.68
N TYR A 69 -11.95 -6.06 13.11
CA TYR A 69 -11.82 -5.90 11.67
C TYR A 69 -10.79 -6.88 11.07
N VAL A 70 -9.65 -7.09 11.73
CA VAL A 70 -8.64 -8.07 11.31
C VAL A 70 -9.23 -9.47 11.22
N VAL A 71 -9.97 -9.92 12.25
CA VAL A 71 -10.61 -11.24 12.25
C VAL A 71 -11.63 -11.33 11.12
N PHE A 72 -12.54 -10.37 11.03
CA PHE A 72 -13.57 -10.33 10.01
C PHE A 72 -12.98 -10.39 8.59
N LEU A 73 -12.01 -9.52 8.31
CA LEU A 73 -11.41 -9.45 6.99
C LEU A 73 -10.61 -10.69 6.63
N SER A 74 -9.93 -11.32 7.60
CA SER A 74 -9.16 -12.55 7.40
C SER A 74 -10.01 -13.76 7.01
N THR A 75 -11.32 -13.74 7.26
CA THR A 75 -12.25 -14.78 6.79
C THR A 75 -12.65 -14.60 5.32
N HIS A 76 -12.46 -13.40 4.75
CA HIS A 76 -12.90 -13.06 3.40
C HIS A 76 -11.73 -12.93 2.41
N ILE A 77 -10.56 -12.47 2.88
CA ILE A 77 -9.37 -12.29 2.04
C ILE A 77 -8.15 -12.96 2.68
N LYS A 78 -7.09 -13.12 1.89
CA LYS A 78 -5.82 -13.66 2.39
C LYS A 78 -5.27 -12.79 3.53
N PRO A 79 -4.86 -13.39 4.65
CA PRO A 79 -4.34 -12.64 5.80
C PRO A 79 -3.15 -11.72 5.46
N ASP A 80 -2.31 -12.11 4.51
CA ASP A 80 -1.20 -11.26 4.03
C ASP A 80 -1.71 -9.92 3.47
N SER A 81 -2.88 -9.90 2.81
CA SER A 81 -3.52 -8.70 2.27
C SER A 81 -4.10 -7.81 3.37
N VAL A 82 -4.54 -8.38 4.50
CA VAL A 82 -5.13 -7.61 5.62
C VAL A 82 -4.15 -6.56 6.14
N ASN A 83 -2.87 -6.87 6.17
CA ASN A 83 -1.84 -5.92 6.60
C ASN A 83 -1.75 -4.68 5.68
N SER A 84 -1.95 -4.87 4.37
CA SER A 84 -2.02 -3.76 3.40
C SER A 84 -3.26 -2.91 3.61
N TYR A 85 -4.41 -3.53 3.91
CA TYR A 85 -5.65 -2.83 4.27
C TYR A 85 -5.47 -1.98 5.52
N LEU A 86 -4.88 -2.54 6.60
CA LEU A 86 -4.57 -1.77 7.82
C LEU A 86 -3.64 -0.59 7.53
N SER A 87 -2.69 -0.73 6.61
CA SER A 87 -1.82 0.38 6.21
C SER A 87 -2.59 1.50 5.52
N GLY A 88 -3.51 1.14 4.62
CA GLY A 88 -4.38 2.09 3.93
C GLY A 88 -5.29 2.84 4.89
N ILE A 89 -5.94 2.13 5.82
CA ILE A 89 -6.80 2.71 6.85
C ILE A 89 -6.02 3.69 7.72
N CYS A 90 -4.84 3.29 8.21
CA CYS A 90 -3.99 4.18 9.01
C CYS A 90 -3.64 5.45 8.24
N ARG A 91 -3.30 5.35 6.96
CA ARG A 91 -2.93 6.51 6.15
C ARG A 91 -4.10 7.48 5.95
N GLN A 92 -5.30 6.94 5.73
CA GLN A 92 -6.50 7.75 5.45
C GLN A 92 -7.12 8.36 6.71
N LEU A 93 -7.10 7.64 7.82
CA LEU A 93 -7.72 8.09 9.06
C LEU A 93 -6.78 8.85 10.01
N GLU A 94 -5.46 8.81 9.79
CA GLU A 94 -4.46 9.49 10.63
C GLU A 94 -4.74 10.99 10.84
N PRO A 95 -5.24 11.77 9.85
CA PRO A 95 -5.58 13.17 10.06
C PRO A 95 -6.72 13.41 11.06
N PHE A 96 -7.61 12.41 11.23
CA PHE A 96 -8.78 12.48 12.11
C PHE A 96 -8.54 11.76 13.44
N PHE A 97 -7.70 10.72 13.44
CA PHE A 97 -7.36 9.89 14.57
C PHE A 97 -5.83 9.74 14.68
N PRO A 98 -5.15 10.71 15.32
CA PRO A 98 -3.67 10.74 15.37
C PRO A 98 -3.05 9.48 15.98
N ASP A 99 -3.74 8.83 16.90
CA ASP A 99 -3.26 7.65 17.63
C ASP A 99 -3.44 6.32 16.85
N ILE A 100 -4.03 6.35 15.65
CA ILE A 100 -4.34 5.14 14.87
C ILE A 100 -3.12 4.26 14.63
N ARG A 101 -1.95 4.84 14.40
CA ARG A 101 -0.71 4.07 14.21
C ARG A 101 -0.24 3.39 15.48
N HIS A 102 -0.46 4.03 16.63
CA HIS A 102 -0.20 3.45 17.93
C HIS A 102 -1.18 2.30 18.18
N ASN A 103 -2.47 2.52 17.98
CA ASN A 103 -3.53 1.52 18.13
C ASN A 103 -3.29 0.28 17.25
N ARG A 104 -2.90 0.48 15.99
CA ARG A 104 -2.52 -0.61 15.09
C ARG A 104 -1.34 -1.44 15.61
N LYS A 105 -0.36 -0.82 16.26
CA LYS A 105 0.83 -1.48 16.82
C LYS A 105 0.56 -2.13 18.18
N SER A 106 -0.64 -1.97 18.75
CA SER A 106 -0.98 -2.57 20.03
C SER A 106 -0.76 -4.08 20.05
N ILE A 107 -0.50 -4.60 21.23
CA ILE A 107 -0.30 -6.05 21.44
C ILE A 107 -1.54 -6.84 20.98
N LEU A 108 -2.74 -6.29 21.23
CA LEU A 108 -3.99 -6.92 20.85
C LEU A 108 -4.08 -7.12 19.32
N VAL A 109 -3.92 -6.06 18.55
CA VAL A 109 -4.00 -6.10 17.08
C VAL A 109 -2.89 -6.99 16.51
N SER A 110 -1.67 -6.86 17.00
CA SER A 110 -0.52 -7.64 16.54
C SER A 110 -0.69 -9.14 16.79
N ARG A 111 -1.14 -9.54 17.98
CA ARG A 111 -1.41 -10.95 18.31
C ARG A 111 -2.59 -11.50 17.52
N THR A 112 -3.65 -10.73 17.34
CA THR A 112 -4.81 -11.11 16.52
C THR A 112 -4.37 -11.34 15.09
N MET A 113 -3.58 -10.45 14.50
CA MET A 113 -3.04 -10.61 13.16
C MET A 113 -2.21 -11.88 13.02
N THR A 114 -1.32 -12.15 13.99
CA THR A 114 -0.51 -13.38 14.01
C THR A 114 -1.39 -14.64 14.11
N GLY A 115 -2.44 -14.61 14.93
CA GLY A 115 -3.41 -15.69 15.05
C GLY A 115 -4.14 -15.96 13.74
N CYS A 116 -4.61 -14.90 13.08
CA CYS A 116 -5.27 -15.00 11.77
C CYS A 116 -4.34 -15.55 10.69
N MET A 117 -3.07 -15.11 10.68
CA MET A 117 -2.06 -15.65 9.77
C MET A 117 -1.90 -17.17 9.93
N ARG A 118 -1.82 -17.65 11.16
CA ARG A 118 -1.68 -19.10 11.44
C ARG A 118 -2.94 -19.89 11.06
N ARG A 119 -4.12 -19.31 11.32
CA ARG A 119 -5.41 -19.97 11.11
C ARG A 119 -5.83 -20.04 9.65
N PHE A 120 -5.62 -18.98 8.88
CA PHE A 120 -6.21 -18.81 7.55
C PHE A 120 -5.17 -18.82 6.41
N ARG A 121 -3.88 -18.87 6.72
CA ARG A 121 -2.84 -18.90 5.69
C ARG A 121 -2.87 -20.24 4.97
N THR A 122 -3.22 -20.21 3.70
CA THR A 122 -3.05 -21.36 2.82
C THR A 122 -1.56 -21.60 2.55
N PRO A 123 -1.08 -22.85 2.56
CA PRO A 123 0.29 -23.16 2.17
C PRO A 123 0.60 -22.57 0.79
N VAL A 124 1.66 -21.77 0.71
CA VAL A 124 2.12 -21.25 -0.58
C VAL A 124 2.63 -22.43 -1.40
N LYS A 125 1.91 -22.85 -2.43
CA LYS A 125 2.46 -23.72 -3.46
C LYS A 125 3.58 -22.93 -4.16
N ARG A 126 4.82 -23.23 -3.79
CA ARG A 126 5.98 -22.68 -4.53
C ARG A 126 5.82 -23.11 -5.98
N LYS A 127 5.87 -22.14 -6.89
CA LYS A 127 6.00 -22.46 -8.32
C LYS A 127 7.26 -23.30 -8.45
N THR A 128 7.14 -24.47 -9.06
CA THR A 128 8.30 -25.28 -9.42
C THR A 128 9.25 -24.43 -10.23
N PRO A 129 10.56 -24.42 -9.92
CA PRO A 129 11.55 -23.75 -10.77
C PRO A 129 11.38 -24.26 -12.19
N LEU A 130 11.48 -23.39 -13.17
CA LEU A 130 11.52 -23.78 -14.57
C LEU A 130 12.67 -24.79 -14.74
N SER A 131 12.33 -26.02 -15.14
CA SER A 131 13.36 -27.01 -15.46
C SER A 131 14.13 -26.57 -16.71
N HIS A 132 15.37 -27.03 -16.83
CA HIS A 132 16.19 -26.76 -18.03
C HIS A 132 15.47 -27.16 -19.32
N ALA A 133 14.70 -28.25 -19.30
CA ALA A 133 13.88 -28.71 -20.42
C ALA A 133 12.77 -27.69 -20.79
N ASN A 134 12.14 -27.07 -19.79
CA ASN A 134 11.12 -26.04 -20.02
C ASN A 134 11.73 -24.75 -20.60
N LEU A 135 12.96 -24.41 -20.21
CA LEU A 135 13.69 -23.27 -20.80
C LEU A 135 14.05 -23.54 -22.27
N LEU A 136 14.52 -24.74 -22.60
CA LEU A 136 14.81 -25.13 -23.98
C LEU A 136 13.55 -25.10 -24.83
N PHE A 137 12.44 -25.63 -24.37
CA PHE A 137 11.15 -25.60 -25.08
C PHE A 137 10.67 -24.16 -25.36
N ILE A 138 10.83 -23.23 -24.39
CA ILE A 138 10.49 -21.82 -24.60
C ILE A 138 11.41 -21.17 -25.62
N LEU A 139 12.71 -21.45 -25.56
CA LEU A 139 13.68 -20.93 -26.51
C LEU A 139 13.41 -21.43 -27.95
N ASP A 140 13.14 -22.73 -28.12
CA ASP A 140 12.80 -23.32 -29.42
C ASP A 140 11.51 -22.71 -30.00
N SER A 141 10.49 -22.53 -29.17
CA SER A 141 9.23 -21.90 -29.60
C SER A 141 9.40 -20.41 -29.94
N MET A 142 10.28 -19.69 -29.27
CA MET A 142 10.62 -18.30 -29.62
C MET A 142 11.42 -18.21 -30.93
N VAL A 143 12.39 -19.09 -31.15
CA VAL A 143 13.16 -19.15 -32.38
C VAL A 143 12.26 -19.50 -33.57
N LEU A 144 11.36 -20.48 -33.43
CA LEU A 144 10.39 -20.83 -34.47
C LEU A 144 9.47 -19.65 -34.83
N SER A 145 9.01 -18.89 -33.80
CA SER A 145 8.18 -17.69 -33.99
C SER A 145 8.92 -16.55 -34.70
N LEU A 146 10.23 -16.42 -34.48
CA LEU A 146 11.07 -15.43 -35.17
C LEU A 146 11.35 -15.84 -36.63
N VAL A 147 11.57 -17.12 -36.89
CA VAL A 147 11.82 -17.65 -38.24
C VAL A 147 10.56 -17.57 -39.10
N LEU A 148 9.39 -17.83 -38.56
CA LEU A 148 8.08 -17.71 -39.24
C LEU A 148 7.65 -16.27 -39.50
N LYS A 149 8.20 -15.30 -38.79
CA LYS A 149 8.02 -13.84 -39.01
C LYS A 149 9.16 -13.25 -39.84
N GLY A 150 9.64 -13.98 -40.86
CA GLY A 150 10.62 -13.48 -41.80
C GLY A 150 10.23 -12.13 -42.41
N PRO A 151 11.21 -11.32 -42.89
CA PRO A 151 10.97 -9.94 -43.29
C PRO A 151 9.97 -9.91 -44.45
N VAL A 152 8.88 -9.17 -44.24
CA VAL A 152 7.97 -8.77 -45.33
C VAL A 152 8.77 -7.85 -46.23
N LEU A 153 9.30 -8.38 -47.34
CA LEU A 153 9.86 -7.60 -48.44
C LEU A 153 8.74 -6.67 -48.97
N ARG A 154 8.84 -5.39 -48.64
CA ARG A 154 8.11 -4.36 -49.36
C ARG A 154 8.67 -4.31 -50.77
N THR A 155 7.97 -4.90 -51.70
CA THR A 155 8.16 -4.61 -53.11
C THR A 155 7.39 -3.36 -53.47
N GLY A 156 8.13 -2.37 -53.99
CA GLY A 156 7.78 -1.36 -54.98
C GLY A 156 6.76 -0.29 -54.65
#